data_99417d15deb56e8a29361fc4ea76406a
#
_entry.id   99417d15deb56e8a29361fc4ea76406a
#
_cell.length_a   1.000
_cell.length_b   1.000
_cell.length_c   1.000
_cell.angle_alpha   90.00
_cell.angle_beta   90.00
_cell.angle_gamma   90.00
#
_symmetry.space_group_name_H-M   'P 1'
#
loop_
_entity.id
_entity.type
_entity.pdbx_description
1 polymer ?
#
loop_
_entity_poly.entity_id
_entity_poly.type
_entity_poly.pdbx_seq_one_letter_code
_entity_poly.pdbx_strand_id
1 'polypeptide(L)'
;ELSNEELNKSLAELQEAYAQAALTEEELNKAYLEIEDAQNELEVTKSELQDIVGIRTDIIGALQSAFNNSAMSVDAQTGSITFSSDVLFNYNSAVLTDASKQTLRETIPMYLGVLLRDEYQDYIAEIIIEGHTDTVGSYLSNQQLSYNRANSVARFCLDSGNGLNETEIARLQQVLTVNGRSFSNPVYTAEA
;
A
#
# COMPACT_ATOMS: atom_id res chain seq x y z
N GLU A 1 65.32 -43.87 11.05
CA GLU A 1 65.64 -42.74 10.16
C GLU A 1 64.71 -42.82 8.95
N LEU A 2 63.88 -41.85 8.74
CA LEU A 2 63.06 -41.73 7.50
C LEU A 2 64.02 -41.60 6.29
N SER A 3 63.73 -42.28 5.22
CA SER A 3 64.53 -42.15 4.01
C SER A 3 64.35 -40.74 3.40
N ASN A 4 65.38 -40.25 2.68
CA ASN A 4 65.27 -38.93 2.00
C ASN A 4 64.04 -38.84 1.10
N GLU A 5 63.57 -39.94 0.59
CA GLU A 5 62.39 -40.04 -0.28
C GLU A 5 61.05 -39.83 0.51
N GLU A 6 60.97 -40.44 1.68
CA GLU A 6 59.84 -40.25 2.60
C GLU A 6 59.80 -38.84 3.12
N LEU A 7 60.90 -38.20 3.44
CA LEU A 7 60.99 -36.82 3.86
C LEU A 7 60.56 -35.86 2.77
N ASN A 8 61.00 -36.05 1.52
CA ASN A 8 60.60 -35.24 0.38
C ASN A 8 59.10 -35.37 0.06
N LYS A 9 58.55 -36.58 0.21
CA LYS A 9 57.13 -36.81 0.05
C LYS A 9 56.31 -36.08 1.13
N SER A 10 56.70 -36.19 2.40
CA SER A 10 56.03 -35.48 3.48
C SER A 10 56.13 -33.97 3.33
N LEU A 11 57.22 -33.44 2.82
CA LEU A 11 57.41 -32.02 2.56
C LEU A 11 56.43 -31.53 1.46
N ALA A 12 56.27 -32.30 0.39
CA ALA A 12 55.34 -31.98 -0.71
C ALA A 12 53.87 -32.00 -0.24
N GLU A 13 53.50 -33.03 0.55
CA GLU A 13 52.16 -33.12 1.15
C GLU A 13 51.88 -31.95 2.09
N LEU A 14 52.87 -31.52 2.86
CA LEU A 14 52.71 -30.33 3.76
C LEU A 14 52.58 -29.05 2.94
N GLN A 15 53.35 -28.87 1.88
CA GLN A 15 53.23 -27.70 1.01
C GLN A 15 51.85 -27.61 0.33
N GLU A 16 51.31 -28.74 -0.12
CA GLU A 16 49.97 -28.80 -0.70
C GLU A 16 48.89 -28.46 0.33
N ALA A 17 49.00 -28.98 1.57
CA ALA A 17 48.09 -28.68 2.65
C ALA A 17 48.11 -27.18 3.02
N TYR A 18 49.29 -26.56 3.07
CA TYR A 18 49.41 -25.11 3.30
C TYR A 18 48.78 -24.27 2.16
N ALA A 19 48.99 -24.67 0.91
CA ALA A 19 48.38 -24.00 -0.22
C ALA A 19 46.82 -24.09 -0.18
N GLN A 20 46.30 -25.27 0.16
CA GLN A 20 44.87 -25.49 0.30
C GLN A 20 44.28 -24.67 1.49
N ALA A 21 44.99 -24.62 2.62
CA ALA A 21 44.59 -23.83 3.77
C ALA A 21 44.50 -22.31 3.45
N ALA A 22 45.47 -21.81 2.68
CA ALA A 22 45.49 -20.41 2.26
C ALA A 22 44.32 -20.07 1.31
N LEU A 23 43.97 -20.95 0.39
CA LEU A 23 42.77 -20.77 -0.47
C LEU A 23 41.48 -20.77 0.35
N THR A 24 41.38 -21.68 1.32
CA THR A 24 40.20 -21.74 2.21
C THR A 24 40.07 -20.49 3.06
N GLU A 25 41.18 -19.92 3.54
CA GLU A 25 41.19 -18.65 4.30
C GLU A 25 40.76 -17.47 3.43
N GLU A 26 41.16 -17.40 2.17
CA GLU A 26 40.71 -16.37 1.22
C GLU A 26 39.21 -16.47 0.95
N GLU A 27 38.71 -17.69 0.68
CA GLU A 27 37.29 -17.95 0.48
C GLU A 27 36.46 -17.56 1.74
N LEU A 28 36.95 -17.88 2.93
CA LEU A 28 36.33 -17.53 4.20
C LEU A 28 36.27 -16.00 4.37
N ASN A 29 37.37 -15.31 4.12
CA ASN A 29 37.39 -13.83 4.23
C ASN A 29 36.44 -13.19 3.23
N LYS A 30 36.31 -13.70 2.02
CA LYS A 30 35.36 -13.24 1.03
C LYS A 30 33.93 -13.45 1.51
N ALA A 31 33.60 -14.62 2.05
CA ALA A 31 32.29 -14.91 2.61
C ALA A 31 31.93 -14.01 3.79
N TYR A 32 32.90 -13.67 4.65
CA TYR A 32 32.68 -12.70 5.73
C TYR A 32 32.33 -11.31 5.23
N LEU A 33 33.01 -10.81 4.20
CA LEU A 33 32.70 -9.50 3.61
C LEU A 33 31.30 -9.50 2.96
N GLU A 34 30.93 -10.56 2.25
CA GLU A 34 29.60 -10.71 1.66
C GLU A 34 28.50 -10.74 2.74
N ILE A 35 28.75 -11.38 3.88
CA ILE A 35 27.83 -11.41 5.02
C ILE A 35 27.71 -10.00 5.65
N GLU A 36 28.81 -9.30 5.84
CA GLU A 36 28.80 -7.93 6.41
C GLU A 36 28.02 -6.97 5.49
N ASP A 37 28.24 -7.02 4.18
CA ASP A 37 27.50 -6.22 3.22
C ASP A 37 25.99 -6.54 3.24
N ALA A 38 25.64 -7.82 3.26
CA ALA A 38 24.24 -8.26 3.34
C ALA A 38 23.57 -7.83 4.67
N GLN A 39 24.31 -7.85 5.77
CA GLN A 39 23.80 -7.37 7.07
C GLN A 39 23.54 -5.87 7.06
N ASN A 40 24.43 -5.08 6.48
CA ASN A 40 24.29 -3.64 6.34
C ASN A 40 23.06 -3.30 5.47
N GLU A 41 22.89 -3.97 4.34
CA GLU A 41 21.73 -3.79 3.44
C GLU A 41 20.42 -4.16 4.14
N LEU A 42 20.42 -5.25 4.92
CA LEU A 42 19.26 -5.67 5.72
C LEU A 42 18.90 -4.63 6.78
N GLU A 43 19.87 -4.01 7.44
CA GLU A 43 19.61 -3.00 8.47
C GLU A 43 19.03 -1.71 7.87
N VAL A 44 19.54 -1.26 6.72
CA VAL A 44 18.97 -0.14 5.97
C VAL A 44 17.53 -0.43 5.57
N THR A 45 17.28 -1.57 4.93
CA THR A 45 15.93 -1.98 4.49
C THR A 45 14.95 -2.09 5.66
N LYS A 46 15.40 -2.61 6.81
CA LYS A 46 14.60 -2.69 8.02
C LYS A 46 14.23 -1.31 8.55
N SER A 47 15.16 -0.36 8.55
CA SER A 47 14.90 1.03 8.96
C SER A 47 13.87 1.69 8.05
N GLU A 48 14.02 1.55 6.73
CA GLU A 48 13.08 2.08 5.74
C GLU A 48 11.66 1.50 5.91
N LEU A 49 11.57 0.20 6.17
CA LEU A 49 10.29 -0.46 6.45
C LEU A 49 9.64 0.06 7.74
N GLN A 50 10.43 0.32 8.79
CA GLN A 50 9.92 0.86 10.05
C GLN A 50 9.36 2.28 9.85
N ASP A 51 10.02 3.10 9.05
CA ASP A 51 9.57 4.44 8.72
C ASP A 51 8.23 4.41 7.94
N ILE A 52 8.13 3.54 6.93
CA ILE A 52 6.89 3.35 6.15
C ILE A 52 5.73 2.88 7.04
N VAL A 53 5.98 1.91 7.94
CA VAL A 53 4.97 1.42 8.90
C VAL A 53 4.56 2.51 9.88
N GLY A 54 5.51 3.33 10.35
CA GLY A 54 5.26 4.48 11.21
C GLY A 54 4.32 5.48 10.54
N ILE A 55 4.66 5.94 9.34
CA ILE A 55 3.85 6.90 8.58
C ILE A 55 2.46 6.35 8.25
N ARG A 56 2.35 5.07 7.86
CA ARG A 56 1.05 4.44 7.66
C ARG A 56 0.19 4.51 8.93
N THR A 57 0.77 4.23 10.08
CA THR A 57 0.08 4.29 11.38
C THR A 57 -0.37 5.71 11.69
N ASP A 58 0.47 6.70 11.42
CA ASP A 58 0.17 8.11 11.61
C ASP A 58 -0.98 8.59 10.71
N ILE A 59 -0.97 8.21 9.44
CA ILE A 59 -2.05 8.51 8.49
C ILE A 59 -3.38 7.92 8.97
N ILE A 60 -3.40 6.63 9.34
CA ILE A 60 -4.61 5.96 9.85
C ILE A 60 -5.09 6.63 11.14
N GLY A 61 -4.19 6.96 12.06
CA GLY A 61 -4.50 7.67 13.29
C GLY A 61 -5.07 9.06 13.05
N ALA A 62 -4.52 9.81 12.09
CA ALA A 62 -5.03 11.12 11.68
C ALA A 62 -6.42 11.02 11.05
N LEU A 63 -6.67 10.01 10.20
CA LEU A 63 -7.98 9.73 9.62
C LEU A 63 -9.00 9.37 10.71
N GLN A 64 -8.67 8.45 11.60
CA GLN A 64 -9.55 8.06 12.71
C GLN A 64 -9.89 9.26 13.60
N SER A 65 -8.92 10.13 13.88
CA SER A 65 -9.12 11.35 14.65
C SER A 65 -10.05 12.33 13.95
N ALA A 66 -9.91 12.50 12.64
CA ALA A 66 -10.78 13.36 11.83
C ALA A 66 -12.25 12.86 11.83
N PHE A 67 -12.44 11.54 11.89
CA PHE A 67 -13.76 10.90 11.86
C PHE A 67 -14.32 10.52 13.24
N ASN A 68 -13.65 10.85 14.34
CA ASN A 68 -14.03 10.41 15.70
C ASN A 68 -15.47 10.84 16.10
N ASN A 69 -15.98 11.93 15.56
CA ASN A 69 -17.32 12.44 15.81
C ASN A 69 -18.28 12.27 14.62
N SER A 70 -17.91 11.45 13.66
CA SER A 70 -18.68 11.17 12.44
C SER A 70 -19.46 9.85 12.59
N ALA A 71 -20.54 9.70 11.85
CA ALA A 71 -21.24 8.43 11.69
C ALA A 71 -20.46 7.43 10.80
N MET A 72 -19.41 7.90 10.13
CA MET A 72 -18.53 7.07 9.30
C MET A 72 -17.38 6.53 10.14
N SER A 73 -16.98 5.31 9.85
CA SER A 73 -15.78 4.69 10.46
C SER A 73 -14.65 4.56 9.43
N VAL A 74 -13.43 4.73 9.93
CA VAL A 74 -12.19 4.48 9.17
C VAL A 74 -11.70 3.09 9.54
N ASP A 75 -11.47 2.25 8.55
CA ASP A 75 -10.89 0.92 8.77
C ASP A 75 -9.48 1.04 9.35
N ALA A 76 -9.25 0.39 10.49
CA ALA A 76 -8.00 0.50 11.25
C ALA A 76 -6.79 -0.17 10.56
N GLN A 77 -7.03 -1.03 9.57
CA GLN A 77 -5.95 -1.73 8.84
C GLN A 77 -5.62 -1.06 7.53
N THR A 78 -6.63 -0.56 6.82
CA THR A 78 -6.47 -0.02 5.46
C THR A 78 -6.56 1.49 5.40
N GLY A 79 -7.14 2.14 6.42
CA GLY A 79 -7.47 3.56 6.38
C GLY A 79 -8.66 3.90 5.49
N SER A 80 -9.33 2.91 4.89
CA SER A 80 -10.44 3.15 3.98
C SER A 80 -11.72 3.58 4.70
N ILE A 81 -12.58 4.32 3.98
CA ILE A 81 -13.96 4.58 4.37
C ILE A 81 -14.90 3.90 3.41
N THR A 82 -16.02 3.39 3.92
CA THR A 82 -17.01 2.67 3.12
C THR A 82 -18.36 3.38 3.18
N PHE A 83 -18.95 3.58 2.01
CA PHE A 83 -20.33 4.07 1.87
C PHE A 83 -21.23 2.93 1.41
N SER A 84 -22.39 2.79 2.01
CA SER A 84 -23.40 1.87 1.49
C SER A 84 -23.95 2.38 0.14
N SER A 85 -24.11 1.49 -0.84
CA SER A 85 -24.56 1.85 -2.18
C SER A 85 -25.94 2.50 -2.22
N ASP A 86 -26.85 2.10 -1.34
CA ASP A 86 -28.21 2.64 -1.21
C ASP A 86 -28.26 4.04 -0.58
N VAL A 87 -27.20 4.41 0.16
CA VAL A 87 -27.01 5.79 0.64
C VAL A 87 -26.61 6.71 -0.52
N LEU A 88 -25.78 6.24 -1.46
CA LEU A 88 -25.24 7.07 -2.53
C LEU A 88 -26.07 7.07 -3.81
N PHE A 89 -26.71 5.95 -4.14
CA PHE A 89 -27.36 5.74 -5.44
C PHE A 89 -28.74 5.10 -5.31
N ASN A 90 -29.65 5.47 -6.19
CA ASN A 90 -30.87 4.69 -6.37
C ASN A 90 -30.58 3.32 -6.98
N TYR A 91 -31.53 2.38 -6.85
CA TYR A 91 -31.39 1.05 -7.43
C TYR A 91 -31.04 1.10 -8.94
N ASN A 92 -30.07 0.29 -9.33
CA ASN A 92 -29.57 0.20 -10.71
C ASN A 92 -29.16 1.55 -11.34
N SER A 93 -28.74 2.52 -10.53
CA SER A 93 -28.30 3.84 -10.95
C SER A 93 -26.87 4.12 -10.51
N ALA A 94 -26.15 4.90 -11.29
CA ALA A 94 -24.85 5.48 -10.99
C ALA A 94 -24.93 7.01 -10.82
N VAL A 95 -26.13 7.59 -10.77
CA VAL A 95 -26.33 9.02 -10.54
C VAL A 95 -26.43 9.29 -9.05
N LEU A 96 -25.53 10.15 -8.54
CA LEU A 96 -25.56 10.60 -7.14
C LEU A 96 -26.85 11.36 -6.85
N THR A 97 -27.52 10.99 -5.77
CA THR A 97 -28.68 11.72 -5.25
C THR A 97 -28.23 13.05 -4.60
N ASP A 98 -29.15 13.99 -4.40
CA ASP A 98 -28.79 15.24 -3.72
C ASP A 98 -28.43 15.02 -2.25
N ALA A 99 -29.07 14.06 -1.59
CA ALA A 99 -28.69 13.63 -0.24
C ALA A 99 -27.26 13.06 -0.19
N SER A 100 -26.91 12.19 -1.15
CA SER A 100 -25.55 11.63 -1.22
C SER A 100 -24.50 12.68 -1.52
N LYS A 101 -24.79 13.65 -2.39
CA LYS A 101 -23.88 14.79 -2.64
C LYS A 101 -23.62 15.60 -1.35
N GLN A 102 -24.64 15.77 -0.51
CA GLN A 102 -24.47 16.43 0.78
C GLN A 102 -23.54 15.61 1.71
N THR A 103 -23.79 14.32 1.85
CA THR A 103 -22.93 13.42 2.63
C THR A 103 -21.48 13.44 2.12
N LEU A 104 -21.27 13.40 0.81
CA LEU A 104 -19.94 13.46 0.22
C LEU A 104 -19.24 14.81 0.46
N ARG A 105 -19.97 15.95 0.40
CA ARG A 105 -19.40 17.28 0.73
C ARG A 105 -18.91 17.38 2.16
N GLU A 106 -19.54 16.68 3.08
CA GLU A 106 -19.14 16.65 4.49
C GLU A 106 -17.98 15.70 4.74
N THR A 107 -17.96 14.56 4.06
CA THR A 107 -17.02 13.46 4.33
C THR A 107 -15.73 13.58 3.53
N ILE A 108 -15.80 13.86 2.23
CA ILE A 108 -14.66 13.81 1.32
C ILE A 108 -13.57 14.84 1.66
N PRO A 109 -13.89 16.11 1.97
CA PRO A 109 -12.85 17.07 2.36
C PRO A 109 -12.13 16.67 3.65
N MET A 110 -12.82 16.06 4.62
CA MET A 110 -12.20 15.55 5.84
C MET A 110 -11.19 14.42 5.53
N TYR A 111 -11.59 13.49 4.67
CA TYR A 111 -10.78 12.33 4.30
C TYR A 111 -9.58 12.74 3.44
N LEU A 112 -9.84 13.41 2.33
CA LEU A 112 -8.79 13.84 1.40
C LEU A 112 -7.91 14.95 1.99
N GLY A 113 -8.45 15.80 2.86
CA GLY A 113 -7.69 16.81 3.58
C GLY A 113 -6.65 16.24 4.54
N VAL A 114 -6.77 14.98 4.97
CA VAL A 114 -5.71 14.25 5.68
C VAL A 114 -4.73 13.64 4.67
N LEU A 115 -5.22 12.89 3.68
CA LEU A 115 -4.36 12.15 2.75
C LEU A 115 -3.51 13.06 1.85
N LEU A 116 -4.00 14.25 1.52
CA LEU A 116 -3.32 15.19 0.62
C LEU A 116 -2.42 16.18 1.36
N ARG A 117 -2.10 15.97 2.65
CA ARG A 117 -1.13 16.81 3.37
C ARG A 117 0.26 16.67 2.76
N ASP A 118 1.04 17.76 2.82
CA ASP A 118 2.41 17.80 2.31
C ASP A 118 3.29 16.71 2.93
N GLU A 119 3.12 16.46 4.22
CA GLU A 119 3.87 15.45 4.98
C GLU A 119 3.63 14.00 4.54
N TYR A 120 2.52 13.72 3.84
CA TYR A 120 2.15 12.37 3.40
C TYR A 120 2.28 12.16 1.90
N GLN A 121 2.54 13.21 1.12
CA GLN A 121 2.47 13.15 -0.35
C GLN A 121 3.43 12.12 -0.97
N ASP A 122 4.63 11.93 -0.40
CA ASP A 122 5.62 10.99 -0.92
C ASP A 122 5.29 9.52 -0.56
N TYR A 123 4.31 9.32 0.34
CA TYR A 123 3.89 8.00 0.83
C TYR A 123 2.53 7.57 0.28
N ILE A 124 1.76 8.49 -0.30
CA ILE A 124 0.49 8.18 -0.96
C ILE A 124 0.73 7.99 -2.45
N ALA A 125 0.97 6.75 -2.84
CA ALA A 125 1.18 6.39 -4.24
C ALA A 125 -0.14 6.43 -5.04
N GLU A 126 -1.27 6.08 -4.42
CA GLU A 126 -2.57 5.97 -5.09
C GLU A 126 -3.71 6.14 -4.10
N ILE A 127 -4.78 6.82 -4.52
CA ILE A 127 -6.08 6.87 -3.84
C ILE A 127 -7.09 6.19 -4.75
N ILE A 128 -7.67 5.08 -4.28
CA ILE A 128 -8.54 4.26 -5.11
C ILE A 128 -10.00 4.44 -4.68
N ILE A 129 -10.87 4.80 -5.62
CA ILE A 129 -12.32 4.75 -5.44
C ILE A 129 -12.83 3.47 -6.05
N GLU A 130 -13.29 2.54 -5.22
CA GLU A 130 -13.84 1.28 -5.65
C GLU A 130 -15.37 1.27 -5.58
N GLY A 131 -16.00 0.85 -6.67
CA GLY A 131 -17.42 0.57 -6.71
C GLY A 131 -17.69 -0.92 -6.61
N HIS A 132 -18.72 -1.28 -5.84
CA HIS A 132 -19.19 -2.65 -5.65
C HIS A 132 -20.68 -2.75 -5.98
N THR A 133 -21.15 -3.95 -6.29
CA THR A 133 -22.57 -4.29 -6.47
C THR A 133 -22.91 -5.55 -5.69
N ASP A 134 -24.21 -5.84 -5.57
CA ASP A 134 -24.71 -7.13 -5.17
C ASP A 134 -24.48 -8.19 -6.28
N THR A 135 -24.92 -9.41 -6.04
CA THR A 135 -24.79 -10.54 -6.97
C THR A 135 -25.94 -10.65 -7.97
N VAL A 136 -26.89 -9.71 -7.98
CA VAL A 136 -28.04 -9.73 -8.88
C VAL A 136 -27.63 -9.24 -10.27
N GLY A 137 -27.84 -10.07 -11.29
CA GLY A 137 -27.50 -9.79 -12.68
C GLY A 137 -26.21 -10.44 -13.15
N SER A 138 -25.75 -10.05 -14.34
CA SER A 138 -24.51 -10.61 -14.92
C SER A 138 -23.28 -9.90 -14.36
N TYR A 139 -22.15 -10.61 -14.32
CA TYR A 139 -20.87 -10.04 -13.90
C TYR A 139 -20.52 -8.78 -14.69
N LEU A 140 -20.65 -8.82 -16.02
CA LEU A 140 -20.28 -7.68 -16.89
C LEU A 140 -21.19 -6.47 -16.68
N SER A 141 -22.50 -6.68 -16.48
CA SER A 141 -23.42 -5.57 -16.17
C SER A 141 -23.08 -4.93 -14.82
N ASN A 142 -22.79 -5.74 -13.82
CA ASN A 142 -22.36 -5.28 -12.50
C ASN A 142 -20.99 -4.62 -12.53
N GLN A 143 -20.07 -5.12 -13.35
CA GLN A 143 -18.77 -4.48 -13.58
C GLN A 143 -18.94 -3.05 -14.12
N GLN A 144 -19.79 -2.88 -15.12
CA GLN A 144 -20.06 -1.56 -15.68
C GLN A 144 -20.76 -0.64 -14.68
N LEU A 145 -21.75 -1.16 -13.94
CA LEU A 145 -22.49 -0.37 -12.94
C LEU A 145 -21.56 0.07 -11.81
N SER A 146 -20.75 -0.84 -11.27
CA SER A 146 -19.81 -0.54 -10.20
C SER A 146 -18.76 0.49 -10.62
N TYR A 147 -18.20 0.37 -11.83
CA TYR A 147 -17.30 1.36 -12.39
C TYR A 147 -17.96 2.73 -12.54
N ASN A 148 -19.18 2.78 -13.12
CA ASN A 148 -19.89 4.04 -13.30
C ASN A 148 -20.21 4.73 -11.98
N ARG A 149 -20.53 3.97 -10.92
CA ARG A 149 -20.73 4.48 -9.56
C ARG A 149 -19.47 5.10 -8.98
N ALA A 150 -18.37 4.37 -9.02
CA ALA A 150 -17.06 4.87 -8.57
C ALA A 150 -16.63 6.12 -9.35
N ASN A 151 -16.83 6.13 -10.68
CA ASN A 151 -16.53 7.28 -11.54
C ASN A 151 -17.41 8.50 -11.20
N SER A 152 -18.67 8.30 -10.81
CA SER A 152 -19.54 9.40 -10.38
C SER A 152 -19.04 10.07 -9.09
N VAL A 153 -18.53 9.27 -8.14
CA VAL A 153 -17.90 9.81 -6.93
C VAL A 153 -16.59 10.52 -7.28
N ALA A 154 -15.75 9.95 -8.13
CA ALA A 154 -14.49 10.57 -8.56
C ALA A 154 -14.72 11.94 -9.23
N ARG A 155 -15.67 12.02 -10.13
CA ARG A 155 -16.06 13.29 -10.78
C ARG A 155 -16.57 14.31 -9.77
N PHE A 156 -17.32 13.87 -8.78
CA PHE A 156 -17.77 14.72 -7.69
C PHE A 156 -16.60 15.28 -6.87
N CYS A 157 -15.60 14.46 -6.54
CA CYS A 157 -14.39 14.88 -5.82
C CYS A 157 -13.55 15.90 -6.60
N LEU A 158 -13.52 15.76 -7.94
CA LEU A 158 -12.73 16.63 -8.82
C LEU A 158 -13.45 17.94 -9.20
N ASP A 159 -14.70 18.11 -8.82
CA ASP A 159 -15.48 19.35 -9.05
C ASP A 159 -15.18 20.36 -7.94
N SER A 160 -14.66 21.53 -8.31
CA SER A 160 -14.23 22.60 -7.40
C SER A 160 -15.35 23.15 -6.48
N GLY A 161 -16.63 22.88 -6.79
CA GLY A 161 -17.78 23.26 -5.97
C GLY A 161 -18.03 22.35 -4.76
N ASN A 162 -17.28 21.27 -4.58
CA ASN A 162 -17.60 20.18 -3.64
C ASN A 162 -16.68 20.08 -2.42
N GLY A 163 -15.94 21.14 -2.10
CA GLY A 163 -15.24 21.28 -0.82
C GLY A 163 -13.71 21.11 -0.86
N LEU A 164 -13.13 20.70 -2.00
CA LEU A 164 -11.69 20.70 -2.21
C LEU A 164 -11.25 22.01 -2.89
N ASN A 165 -10.08 22.50 -2.52
CA ASN A 165 -9.45 23.62 -3.21
C ASN A 165 -8.69 23.16 -4.47
N GLU A 166 -8.26 24.12 -5.31
CA GLU A 166 -7.58 23.83 -6.59
C GLU A 166 -6.28 23.02 -6.41
N THR A 167 -5.52 23.27 -5.35
CA THR A 167 -4.28 22.53 -5.06
C THR A 167 -4.56 21.08 -4.68
N GLU A 168 -5.57 20.85 -3.84
CA GLU A 168 -6.02 19.51 -3.46
C GLU A 168 -6.56 18.73 -4.66
N ILE A 169 -7.33 19.38 -5.53
CA ILE A 169 -7.83 18.79 -6.78
C ILE A 169 -6.66 18.41 -7.69
N ALA A 170 -5.68 19.30 -7.88
CA ALA A 170 -4.52 19.03 -8.72
C ALA A 170 -3.68 17.85 -8.19
N ARG A 171 -3.53 17.72 -6.87
CA ARG A 171 -2.87 16.56 -6.23
C ARG A 171 -3.68 15.29 -6.40
N LEU A 172 -4.99 15.37 -6.14
CA LEU A 172 -5.88 14.22 -6.31
C LEU A 172 -5.83 13.67 -7.74
N GLN A 173 -5.78 14.52 -8.75
CA GLN A 173 -5.66 14.11 -10.17
C GLN A 173 -4.41 13.29 -10.47
N GLN A 174 -3.33 13.42 -9.68
CA GLN A 174 -2.09 12.68 -9.89
C GLN A 174 -2.14 11.27 -9.31
N VAL A 175 -2.96 11.05 -8.27
CA VAL A 175 -2.97 9.79 -7.49
C VAL A 175 -4.31 9.06 -7.52
N LEU A 176 -5.35 9.63 -8.15
CA LEU A 176 -6.69 9.04 -8.16
C LEU A 176 -6.84 7.93 -9.20
N THR A 177 -7.30 6.78 -8.73
CA THR A 177 -7.72 5.65 -9.58
C THR A 177 -9.18 5.28 -9.30
N VAL A 178 -9.87 4.82 -10.33
CA VAL A 178 -11.27 4.41 -10.27
C VAL A 178 -11.41 2.96 -10.71
N ASN A 179 -11.95 2.11 -9.83
CA ASN A 179 -12.14 0.70 -10.07
C ASN A 179 -13.61 0.28 -9.91
N GLY A 180 -14.09 -0.55 -10.84
CA GLY A 180 -15.33 -1.31 -10.69
C GLY A 180 -15.00 -2.74 -10.30
N ARG A 181 -15.58 -3.24 -9.23
CA ARG A 181 -15.32 -4.59 -8.69
C ARG A 181 -16.46 -5.57 -8.96
N SER A 182 -17.55 -5.13 -9.59
CA SER A 182 -18.73 -5.97 -9.72
C SER A 182 -19.17 -6.49 -8.33
N PHE A 183 -19.44 -7.78 -8.20
CA PHE A 183 -19.65 -8.46 -6.93
C PHE A 183 -18.40 -9.24 -6.45
N SER A 184 -17.22 -8.97 -7.01
CA SER A 184 -15.94 -9.47 -6.47
C SER A 184 -15.58 -8.71 -5.21
N ASN A 185 -15.12 -9.41 -4.18
CA ASN A 185 -14.81 -8.83 -2.87
C ASN A 185 -15.99 -8.03 -2.30
N PRO A 186 -17.14 -8.68 -1.99
CA PRO A 186 -18.30 -7.98 -1.49
C PRO A 186 -17.96 -7.27 -0.17
N VAL A 187 -18.32 -6.00 -0.09
CA VAL A 187 -18.21 -5.24 1.15
C VAL A 187 -19.45 -5.58 1.98
N TYR A 188 -19.24 -6.30 3.06
CA TYR A 188 -20.29 -6.58 4.03
C TYR A 188 -20.37 -5.39 4.98
N THR A 189 -21.48 -4.65 4.96
CA THR A 189 -21.81 -3.76 6.08
C THR A 189 -22.15 -4.65 7.26
N ALA A 190 -21.50 -4.45 8.40
CA ALA A 190 -21.89 -5.14 9.62
C ALA A 190 -23.37 -4.83 9.86
N GLU A 191 -24.21 -5.83 9.84
CA GLU A 191 -25.60 -5.71 10.26
C GLU A 191 -25.60 -5.26 11.71
N ALA A 192 -26.38 -4.21 12.00
CA ALA A 192 -26.58 -3.65 13.33
C ALA A 192 -27.38 -4.61 14.23
#